data_0b3d04aaf8094c7824a598afc2a3a934
#
_entry.id   0b3d04aaf8094c7824a598afc2a3a934
#
_cell.length_a   1.000
_cell.length_b   1.000
_cell.length_c   1.000
_cell.angle_alpha   90.00
_cell.angle_beta   90.00
_cell.angle_gamma   90.00
#
_symmetry.space_group_name_H-M   'P 1'
#
loop_
_entity.id
_entity.type
_entity.pdbx_description
1 polymer ?
#
loop_
_entity_poly.entity_id
_entity_poly.type
_entity_poly.pdbx_seq_one_letter_code
_entity_poly.pdbx_strand_id
1 'polypeptide(L)'
;MNSAFDISDLLLRGGATALNLFVAIQFVRATTPRFLSVSGSLFAISVAAYGLASSEAVTDALGVSAPVLVIPAVLASAFFWWFALALFRDGSGWRWAYAVPPALLLAFYGMRQWENGPLGISGELLHQVVVISLLVHIVSLALRELRNDLVDSRRRFRVAVALTLPIVGFVIAGTELYALRQPLPEWLGLALVQSLALAILSLAFALWTSAVRRELFVPARSAPQPRTDELGPAELLELQRLRTAISRGICFEPELSLAALARQIGVPEHRLRRLINKGLGYRNFAAFLNDHRITEARQRLADPQQAREQIASIAFGLGYASLAPFNRAFRDLTGVTPTDYRAQALARHVASGNS
;
A
#
# COMPACT_ATOMS: atom_id res chain seq x y z
N MET A 1 39.98 6.24 -16.29
CA MET A 1 38.99 5.19 -15.94
C MET A 1 39.68 4.07 -15.21
N ASN A 2 39.34 3.84 -13.95
CA ASN A 2 39.83 2.68 -13.21
C ASN A 2 38.96 1.47 -13.58
N SER A 3 39.42 0.61 -14.48
CA SER A 3 38.67 -0.55 -15.00
C SER A 3 38.04 -1.44 -13.90
N ALA A 4 38.62 -1.48 -12.71
CA ALA A 4 38.10 -2.25 -11.58
C ALA A 4 36.80 -1.62 -10.97
N PHE A 5 36.71 -0.30 -10.90
CA PHE A 5 35.52 0.39 -10.41
C PHE A 5 34.35 0.24 -11.39
N ASP A 6 34.60 0.38 -12.69
CA ASP A 6 33.59 0.23 -13.73
C ASP A 6 33.04 -1.20 -13.78
N ILE A 7 33.92 -2.21 -13.65
CA ILE A 7 33.50 -3.62 -13.57
C ILE A 7 32.66 -3.86 -12.30
N SER A 8 33.07 -3.32 -11.17
CA SER A 8 32.31 -3.48 -9.92
C SER A 8 30.93 -2.84 -9.98
N ASP A 9 30.82 -1.64 -10.58
CA ASP A 9 29.54 -0.97 -10.80
C ASP A 9 28.60 -1.80 -11.68
N LEU A 10 29.08 -2.30 -12.81
CA LEU A 10 28.30 -3.14 -13.72
C LEU A 10 27.86 -4.46 -13.08
N LEU A 11 28.73 -5.10 -12.30
CA LEU A 11 28.37 -6.33 -11.59
C LEU A 11 27.30 -6.10 -10.53
N LEU A 12 27.37 -5.01 -9.76
CA LEU A 12 26.36 -4.64 -8.78
C LEU A 12 25.01 -4.33 -9.44
N ARG A 13 25.00 -3.59 -10.54
CA ARG A 13 23.80 -3.30 -11.34
C ARG A 13 23.17 -4.55 -11.94
N GLY A 14 24.00 -5.43 -12.50
CA GLY A 14 23.58 -6.73 -13.03
C GLY A 14 22.95 -7.62 -11.97
N GLY A 15 23.58 -7.72 -10.80
CA GLY A 15 23.05 -8.45 -9.65
C GLY A 15 21.71 -7.87 -9.14
N ALA A 16 21.62 -6.55 -8.99
CA ALA A 16 20.38 -5.87 -8.63
C ALA A 16 19.27 -6.11 -9.65
N THR A 17 19.60 -6.06 -10.95
CA THR A 17 18.66 -6.34 -12.04
C THR A 17 18.12 -7.77 -11.95
N ALA A 18 18.99 -8.76 -11.77
CA ALA A 18 18.58 -10.16 -11.64
C ALA A 18 17.66 -10.38 -10.43
N LEU A 19 17.97 -9.76 -9.28
CA LEU A 19 17.13 -9.82 -8.09
C LEU A 19 15.76 -9.19 -8.30
N ASN A 20 15.69 -8.04 -8.95
CA ASN A 20 14.41 -7.39 -9.23
C ASN A 20 13.57 -8.17 -10.25
N LEU A 21 14.17 -8.77 -11.27
CA LEU A 21 13.45 -9.67 -12.18
C LEU A 21 12.93 -10.92 -11.47
N PHE A 22 13.71 -11.49 -10.56
CA PHE A 22 13.26 -12.58 -9.69
C PHE A 22 12.04 -12.16 -8.84
N VAL A 23 12.08 -10.97 -8.24
CA VAL A 23 10.95 -10.41 -7.49
C VAL A 23 9.72 -10.21 -8.39
N ALA A 24 9.91 -9.69 -9.61
CA ALA A 24 8.81 -9.52 -10.56
C ALA A 24 8.13 -10.86 -10.88
N ILE A 25 8.92 -11.92 -11.14
CA ILE A 25 8.40 -13.27 -11.36
C ILE A 25 7.64 -13.79 -10.13
N GLN A 26 8.13 -13.51 -8.91
CA GLN A 26 7.41 -13.90 -7.70
C GLN A 26 6.04 -13.24 -7.60
N PHE A 27 5.91 -11.95 -7.94
CA PHE A 27 4.62 -11.25 -7.95
C PHE A 27 3.66 -11.81 -9.00
N VAL A 28 4.15 -12.12 -10.20
CA VAL A 28 3.32 -12.76 -11.27
C VAL A 28 2.78 -14.12 -10.84
N ARG A 29 3.62 -14.93 -10.17
CA ARG A 29 3.24 -16.28 -9.71
C ARG A 29 2.46 -16.30 -8.40
N ALA A 30 2.32 -15.17 -7.72
CA ALA A 30 1.62 -15.10 -6.46
C ALA A 30 0.10 -15.14 -6.66
N THR A 31 -0.61 -15.90 -5.83
CA THR A 31 -2.09 -15.89 -5.75
C THR A 31 -2.56 -14.66 -4.98
N THR A 32 -2.31 -13.48 -5.52
CA THR A 32 -2.59 -12.19 -4.88
C THR A 32 -3.69 -11.45 -5.62
N PRO A 33 -4.28 -10.40 -5.03
CA PRO A 33 -5.13 -9.50 -5.77
C PRO A 33 -4.39 -8.98 -7.01
N ARG A 34 -5.04 -9.03 -8.18
CA ARG A 34 -4.43 -8.67 -9.48
C ARG A 34 -3.70 -7.32 -9.45
N PHE A 35 -4.25 -6.32 -8.76
CA PHE A 35 -3.65 -4.99 -8.69
C PHE A 35 -2.30 -5.01 -7.95
N LEU A 36 -2.17 -5.75 -6.85
CA LEU A 36 -0.90 -5.91 -6.12
C LEU A 36 0.13 -6.68 -6.95
N SER A 37 -0.29 -7.76 -7.61
CA SER A 37 0.59 -8.56 -8.47
C SER A 37 1.16 -7.72 -9.62
N VAL A 38 0.29 -7.02 -10.35
CA VAL A 38 0.69 -6.18 -11.49
C VAL A 38 1.56 -5.02 -11.04
N SER A 39 1.14 -4.26 -10.03
CA SER A 39 1.91 -3.10 -9.56
C SER A 39 3.27 -3.48 -8.97
N GLY A 40 3.34 -4.58 -8.23
CA GLY A 40 4.60 -5.10 -7.68
C GLY A 40 5.56 -5.58 -8.78
N SER A 41 5.05 -6.27 -9.81
CA SER A 41 5.86 -6.70 -10.95
C SER A 41 6.37 -5.51 -11.77
N LEU A 42 5.50 -4.54 -12.08
CA LEU A 42 5.89 -3.32 -12.82
C LEU A 42 6.92 -2.50 -12.04
N PHE A 43 6.74 -2.36 -10.73
CA PHE A 43 7.72 -1.67 -9.88
C PHE A 43 9.08 -2.39 -9.92
N ALA A 44 9.12 -3.70 -9.71
CA ALA A 44 10.38 -4.46 -9.75
C ALA A 44 11.06 -4.38 -11.11
N ILE A 45 10.32 -4.49 -12.22
CA ILE A 45 10.85 -4.33 -13.58
C ILE A 45 11.41 -2.91 -13.78
N SER A 46 10.71 -1.89 -13.30
CA SER A 46 11.15 -0.51 -13.46
C SER A 46 12.41 -0.18 -12.65
N VAL A 47 12.57 -0.77 -11.46
CA VAL A 47 13.82 -0.67 -10.67
C VAL A 47 14.97 -1.39 -11.37
N ALA A 48 14.72 -2.56 -11.96
CA ALA A 48 15.72 -3.26 -12.78
C ALA A 48 16.16 -2.39 -13.98
N ALA A 49 15.20 -1.80 -14.69
CA ALA A 49 15.46 -0.91 -15.82
C ALA A 49 16.21 0.37 -15.38
N TYR A 50 15.84 0.97 -14.24
CA TYR A 50 16.54 2.12 -13.68
C TYR A 50 18.00 1.80 -13.37
N GLY A 51 18.27 0.64 -12.77
CA GLY A 51 19.63 0.20 -12.44
C GLY A 51 20.54 0.15 -13.67
N LEU A 52 20.02 -0.29 -14.80
CA LEU A 52 20.77 -0.34 -16.07
C LEU A 52 20.80 1.01 -16.78
N ALA A 53 19.66 1.72 -16.86
CA ALA A 53 19.53 2.99 -17.56
C ALA A 53 20.35 4.13 -16.91
N SER A 54 20.67 4.02 -15.62
CA SER A 54 21.52 4.98 -14.91
C SER A 54 23.03 4.78 -15.13
N SER A 55 23.44 3.84 -16.00
CA SER A 55 24.82 3.64 -16.45
C SER A 55 24.97 4.14 -17.89
N GLU A 56 25.81 5.16 -18.10
CA GLU A 56 26.12 5.68 -19.44
C GLU A 56 26.67 4.58 -20.35
N ALA A 57 27.58 3.74 -19.84
CA ALA A 57 28.13 2.62 -20.59
C ALA A 57 27.05 1.67 -21.14
N VAL A 58 25.97 1.44 -20.41
CA VAL A 58 24.86 0.59 -20.84
C VAL A 58 23.98 1.32 -21.86
N THR A 59 23.66 2.59 -21.61
CA THR A 59 22.82 3.37 -22.55
C THR A 59 23.51 3.63 -23.88
N ASP A 60 24.82 3.89 -23.86
CA ASP A 60 25.64 4.06 -25.07
C ASP A 60 25.74 2.76 -25.88
N ALA A 61 25.92 1.63 -25.20
CA ALA A 61 25.95 0.33 -25.85
C ALA A 61 24.61 -0.05 -26.52
N LEU A 62 23.48 0.40 -25.93
CA LEU A 62 22.14 0.17 -26.49
C LEU A 62 21.78 1.14 -27.63
N GLY A 63 22.37 2.33 -27.66
CA GLY A 63 22.11 3.35 -28.64
C GLY A 63 20.61 3.63 -28.85
N VAL A 64 20.10 3.45 -30.06
CA VAL A 64 18.68 3.67 -30.40
C VAL A 64 17.69 2.78 -29.64
N SER A 65 18.15 1.72 -28.99
CA SER A 65 17.32 0.82 -28.19
C SER A 65 17.24 1.24 -26.70
N ALA A 66 17.99 2.27 -26.28
CA ALA A 66 18.00 2.76 -24.89
C ALA A 66 16.61 3.09 -24.33
N PRO A 67 15.61 3.60 -25.10
CA PRO A 67 14.25 3.85 -24.59
C PRO A 67 13.56 2.63 -23.97
N VAL A 68 13.93 1.40 -24.36
CA VAL A 68 13.40 0.16 -23.78
C VAL A 68 13.69 0.07 -22.27
N LEU A 69 14.84 0.61 -21.82
CA LEU A 69 15.19 0.69 -20.40
C LEU A 69 14.76 2.02 -19.77
N VAL A 70 14.94 3.12 -20.48
CA VAL A 70 14.69 4.46 -19.95
C VAL A 70 13.21 4.70 -19.64
N ILE A 71 12.30 4.26 -20.51
CA ILE A 71 10.86 4.45 -20.29
C ILE A 71 10.36 3.76 -19.01
N PRO A 72 10.63 2.46 -18.77
CA PRO A 72 10.27 1.86 -17.49
C PRO A 72 10.96 2.52 -16.29
N ALA A 73 12.22 2.95 -16.42
CA ALA A 73 12.97 3.63 -15.36
C ALA A 73 12.30 4.94 -14.94
N VAL A 74 11.88 5.77 -15.88
CA VAL A 74 11.15 7.03 -15.64
C VAL A 74 9.83 6.78 -14.90
N LEU A 75 9.18 5.64 -15.14
CA LEU A 75 7.92 5.28 -14.50
C LEU A 75 8.07 4.64 -13.12
N ALA A 76 9.29 4.43 -12.63
CA ALA A 76 9.55 3.71 -11.38
C ALA A 76 8.80 4.31 -10.17
N SER A 77 8.76 5.64 -10.04
CA SER A 77 8.06 6.33 -8.96
C SER A 77 6.53 6.16 -9.03
N ALA A 78 5.95 6.14 -10.23
CA ALA A 78 4.52 5.90 -10.41
C ALA A 78 4.16 4.44 -10.10
N PHE A 79 4.96 3.48 -10.54
CA PHE A 79 4.73 2.07 -10.23
C PHE A 79 4.99 1.74 -8.76
N PHE A 80 5.95 2.41 -8.12
CA PHE A 80 6.10 2.35 -6.68
C PHE A 80 4.87 2.89 -5.95
N TRP A 81 4.30 4.00 -6.40
CA TRP A 81 3.07 4.55 -5.86
C TRP A 81 1.88 3.60 -6.02
N TRP A 82 1.71 2.93 -7.18
CA TRP A 82 0.69 1.90 -7.35
C TRP A 82 0.89 0.72 -6.39
N PHE A 83 2.13 0.27 -6.27
CA PHE A 83 2.48 -0.81 -5.35
C PHE A 83 2.19 -0.43 -3.89
N ALA A 84 2.53 0.79 -3.49
CA ALA A 84 2.21 1.31 -2.16
C ALA A 84 0.70 1.40 -1.92
N LEU A 85 -0.09 1.88 -2.90
CA LEU A 85 -1.56 1.87 -2.80
C LEU A 85 -2.11 0.46 -2.63
N ALA A 86 -1.61 -0.51 -3.40
CA ALA A 86 -2.01 -1.91 -3.31
C ALA A 86 -1.61 -2.55 -1.98
N LEU A 87 -0.45 -2.15 -1.42
CA LEU A 87 0.08 -2.68 -0.17
C LEU A 87 -0.63 -2.11 1.05
N PHE A 88 -0.94 -0.82 1.05
CA PHE A 88 -1.48 -0.12 2.23
C PHE A 88 -3.01 -0.09 2.25
N ARG A 89 -3.69 -0.01 1.11
CA ARG A 89 -5.15 0.01 1.03
C ARG A 89 -5.72 -1.37 0.74
N ASP A 90 -6.30 -1.99 1.74
CA ASP A 90 -7.03 -3.24 1.56
C ASP A 90 -8.22 -3.04 0.60
N GLY A 91 -8.31 -3.89 -0.45
CA GLY A 91 -9.39 -3.82 -1.44
C GLY A 91 -9.21 -2.77 -2.55
N SER A 92 -8.03 -2.12 -2.65
CA SER A 92 -7.76 -1.22 -3.77
C SER A 92 -7.75 -1.98 -5.10
N GLY A 93 -8.67 -1.62 -5.99
CA GLY A 93 -8.69 -2.05 -7.38
C GLY A 93 -8.21 -0.92 -8.30
N TRP A 94 -8.10 -1.22 -9.60
CA TRP A 94 -7.76 -0.24 -10.62
C TRP A 94 -8.77 0.90 -10.68
N ARG A 95 -8.26 2.14 -10.78
CA ARG A 95 -9.05 3.35 -11.03
C ARG A 95 -8.40 4.13 -12.16
N TRP A 96 -9.20 4.70 -13.09
CA TRP A 96 -8.67 5.47 -14.21
C TRP A 96 -7.72 6.62 -13.80
N ALA A 97 -8.01 7.26 -12.65
CA ALA A 97 -7.16 8.31 -12.09
C ALA A 97 -5.72 7.87 -11.79
N TYR A 98 -5.47 6.56 -11.65
CA TYR A 98 -4.12 6.05 -11.43
C TYR A 98 -3.23 6.12 -12.67
N ALA A 99 -3.79 6.34 -13.85
CA ALA A 99 -3.03 6.55 -15.07
C ALA A 99 -2.43 7.97 -15.17
N VAL A 100 -2.92 8.94 -14.39
CA VAL A 100 -2.48 10.35 -14.46
C VAL A 100 -0.99 10.51 -14.10
N PRO A 101 -0.46 10.00 -12.97
CA PRO A 101 0.96 10.18 -12.63
C PRO A 101 1.92 9.62 -13.70
N PRO A 102 1.78 8.37 -14.18
CA PRO A 102 2.68 7.87 -15.24
C PRO A 102 2.57 8.69 -16.53
N ALA A 103 1.38 9.15 -16.91
CA ALA A 103 1.22 10.00 -18.09
C ALA A 103 1.95 11.35 -17.94
N LEU A 104 1.87 11.99 -16.76
CA LEU A 104 2.61 13.22 -16.48
C LEU A 104 4.12 13.01 -16.49
N LEU A 105 4.62 11.92 -15.90
CA LEU A 105 6.05 11.60 -15.91
C LEU A 105 6.57 11.42 -17.34
N LEU A 106 5.84 10.72 -18.20
CA LEU A 106 6.23 10.57 -19.62
C LEU A 106 6.18 11.89 -20.38
N ALA A 107 5.14 12.71 -20.17
CA ALA A 107 5.02 14.01 -20.82
C ALA A 107 6.20 14.93 -20.44
N PHE A 108 6.52 15.02 -19.14
CA PHE A 108 7.63 15.87 -18.68
C PHE A 108 9.00 15.30 -19.03
N TYR A 109 9.14 13.97 -19.08
CA TYR A 109 10.32 13.35 -19.67
C TYR A 109 10.48 13.69 -21.16
N GLY A 110 9.40 13.67 -21.94
CA GLY A 110 9.42 14.12 -23.34
C GLY A 110 9.83 15.60 -23.48
N MET A 111 9.35 16.48 -22.59
CA MET A 111 9.78 17.89 -22.58
C MET A 111 11.27 18.04 -22.27
N ARG A 112 11.83 17.23 -21.38
CA ARG A 112 13.26 17.20 -21.02
C ARG A 112 14.15 16.89 -22.24
N GLN A 113 13.66 16.09 -23.19
CA GLN A 113 14.43 15.76 -24.41
C GLN A 113 14.65 16.96 -25.36
N TRP A 114 13.95 18.09 -25.13
CA TRP A 114 14.20 19.33 -25.85
C TRP A 114 15.43 20.04 -25.28
N GLU A 115 16.60 19.62 -25.77
CA GLU A 115 17.90 20.08 -25.30
C GLU A 115 18.08 21.60 -25.39
N ASN A 116 18.77 22.18 -24.38
CA ASN A 116 19.28 23.55 -24.31
C ASN A 116 18.28 24.70 -24.32
N GLY A 117 17.04 24.51 -23.85
CA GLY A 117 16.05 25.59 -23.75
C GLY A 117 15.30 25.60 -22.40
N PRO A 118 14.57 26.69 -22.11
CA PRO A 118 13.77 26.80 -20.89
C PRO A 118 12.72 25.67 -20.76
N LEU A 119 12.32 25.05 -21.88
CA LEU A 119 11.39 23.90 -21.87
C LEU A 119 12.03 22.64 -21.28
N GLY A 120 13.30 22.35 -21.55
CA GLY A 120 13.99 21.19 -20.99
C GLY A 120 14.16 21.31 -19.47
N ILE A 121 14.58 22.48 -18.97
CA ILE A 121 14.70 22.74 -17.53
C ILE A 121 13.32 22.68 -16.87
N SER A 122 12.30 23.24 -17.49
CA SER A 122 10.91 23.18 -16.97
C SER A 122 10.39 21.76 -16.93
N GLY A 123 10.67 20.93 -17.96
CA GLY A 123 10.32 19.52 -18.00
C GLY A 123 10.95 18.74 -16.84
N GLU A 124 12.24 18.96 -16.57
CA GLU A 124 12.94 18.35 -15.44
C GLU A 124 12.34 18.76 -14.10
N LEU A 125 12.14 20.04 -13.86
CA LEU A 125 11.56 20.54 -12.62
C LEU A 125 10.14 19.99 -12.39
N LEU A 126 9.31 19.96 -13.42
CA LEU A 126 7.94 19.40 -13.34
C LEU A 126 7.96 17.88 -13.07
N HIS A 127 8.89 17.16 -13.71
CA HIS A 127 9.10 15.74 -13.45
C HIS A 127 9.43 15.51 -11.96
N GLN A 128 10.39 16.27 -11.40
CA GLN A 128 10.78 16.16 -10.00
C GLN A 128 9.64 16.53 -9.03
N VAL A 129 8.83 17.52 -9.36
CA VAL A 129 7.63 17.87 -8.55
C VAL A 129 6.66 16.70 -8.48
N VAL A 130 6.42 16.01 -9.60
CA VAL A 130 5.55 14.80 -9.58
C VAL A 130 6.17 13.69 -8.75
N VAL A 131 7.46 13.38 -8.94
CA VAL A 131 8.17 12.35 -8.15
C VAL A 131 8.07 12.63 -6.66
N ILE A 132 8.45 13.84 -6.23
CA ILE A 132 8.42 14.26 -4.81
C ILE A 132 6.99 14.18 -4.26
N SER A 133 5.99 14.61 -5.02
CA SER A 133 4.58 14.56 -4.60
C SER A 133 4.11 13.11 -4.38
N LEU A 134 4.49 12.18 -5.25
CA LEU A 134 4.20 10.76 -5.10
C LEU A 134 4.89 10.17 -3.86
N LEU A 135 6.16 10.48 -3.63
CA LEU A 135 6.90 10.02 -2.45
C LEU A 135 6.29 10.54 -1.14
N VAL A 136 5.95 11.83 -1.07
CA VAL A 136 5.26 12.43 0.08
C VAL A 136 3.91 11.75 0.32
N HIS A 137 3.15 11.48 -0.75
CA HIS A 137 1.87 10.77 -0.62
C HIS A 137 2.05 9.33 -0.09
N ILE A 138 3.07 8.60 -0.56
CA ILE A 138 3.39 7.25 -0.06
C ILE A 138 3.71 7.29 1.44
N VAL A 139 4.55 8.21 1.88
CA VAL A 139 4.89 8.38 3.31
C VAL A 139 3.64 8.70 4.12
N SER A 140 2.81 9.65 3.64
CA SER A 140 1.58 10.04 4.33
C SER A 140 0.58 8.87 4.44
N LEU A 141 0.45 8.07 3.38
CA LEU A 141 -0.37 6.86 3.34
C LEU A 141 0.12 5.83 4.36
N ALA A 142 1.42 5.58 4.37
CA ALA A 142 2.04 4.65 5.30
C ALA A 142 1.80 5.05 6.75
N LEU A 143 2.05 6.32 7.10
CA LEU A 143 1.87 6.82 8.47
C LEU A 143 0.42 6.72 8.97
N ARG A 144 -0.57 6.90 8.07
CA ARG A 144 -1.99 6.76 8.41
C ARG A 144 -2.38 5.30 8.66
N GLU A 145 -1.91 4.40 7.82
CA GLU A 145 -2.33 2.99 7.87
C GLU A 145 -1.54 2.15 8.90
N LEU A 146 -0.34 2.57 9.30
CA LEU A 146 0.48 1.86 10.29
C LEU A 146 -0.18 1.74 11.66
N ARG A 147 -1.04 2.69 12.04
CA ARG A 147 -1.76 2.68 13.31
C ARG A 147 -2.83 1.59 13.36
N ASN A 148 -3.36 1.18 12.21
CA ASN A 148 -4.48 0.25 12.08
C ASN A 148 -4.06 -1.20 11.82
N ASP A 149 -2.78 -1.48 11.51
CA ASP A 149 -2.30 -2.82 11.19
C ASP A 149 -2.08 -3.65 12.46
N LEU A 150 -2.75 -4.80 12.55
CA LEU A 150 -2.70 -5.73 13.69
C LEU A 150 -1.66 -6.83 13.52
N VAL A 151 -1.10 -7.01 12.32
CA VAL A 151 -0.11 -8.07 12.02
C VAL A 151 1.29 -7.49 12.11
N ASP A 152 2.08 -7.87 13.12
CA ASP A 152 3.39 -7.29 13.41
C ASP A 152 4.42 -7.47 12.28
N SER A 153 4.43 -8.62 11.60
CA SER A 153 5.31 -8.87 10.44
C SER A 153 4.97 -7.96 9.27
N ARG A 154 3.67 -7.82 8.95
CA ARG A 154 3.15 -6.94 7.91
C ARG A 154 3.43 -5.47 8.23
N ARG A 155 3.24 -5.06 9.50
CA ARG A 155 3.52 -3.71 9.97
C ARG A 155 5.00 -3.37 9.84
N ARG A 156 5.90 -4.22 10.31
CA ARG A 156 7.35 -4.01 10.19
C ARG A 156 7.79 -3.83 8.75
N PHE A 157 7.24 -4.63 7.84
CA PHE A 157 7.51 -4.49 6.42
C PHE A 157 6.97 -3.19 5.83
N ARG A 158 5.70 -2.87 6.10
CA ARG A 158 5.11 -1.61 5.63
C ARG A 158 5.94 -0.41 6.11
N VAL A 159 6.43 -0.42 7.36
CA VAL A 159 7.35 0.58 7.88
C VAL A 159 8.66 0.62 7.09
N ALA A 160 9.28 -0.53 6.88
CA ALA A 160 10.55 -0.61 6.16
C ALA A 160 10.41 -0.06 4.74
N VAL A 161 9.43 -0.53 3.95
CA VAL A 161 9.19 -0.05 2.58
C VAL A 161 8.84 1.44 2.55
N ALA A 162 7.99 1.88 3.48
CA ALA A 162 7.50 3.26 3.52
C ALA A 162 8.55 4.29 3.95
N LEU A 163 9.60 3.88 4.61
CA LEU A 163 10.68 4.76 5.03
C LEU A 163 11.90 4.63 4.12
N THR A 164 12.38 3.41 3.86
CA THR A 164 13.64 3.22 3.12
C THR A 164 13.53 3.62 1.66
N LEU A 165 12.49 3.19 0.94
CA LEU A 165 12.37 3.48 -0.49
C LEU A 165 12.12 4.97 -0.78
N PRO A 166 11.23 5.70 -0.07
CA PRO A 166 11.12 7.14 -0.26
C PRO A 166 12.39 7.92 0.10
N ILE A 167 13.12 7.53 1.15
CA ILE A 167 14.41 8.17 1.49
C ILE A 167 15.37 8.09 0.30
N VAL A 168 15.52 6.90 -0.27
CA VAL A 168 16.36 6.70 -1.47
C VAL A 168 15.84 7.52 -2.65
N GLY A 169 14.51 7.53 -2.88
CA GLY A 169 13.89 8.35 -3.92
C GLY A 169 14.16 9.85 -3.73
N PHE A 170 14.09 10.37 -2.50
CA PHE A 170 14.41 11.76 -2.20
C PHE A 170 15.90 12.08 -2.41
N VAL A 171 16.81 11.14 -2.08
CA VAL A 171 18.24 11.30 -2.34
C VAL A 171 18.49 11.38 -3.85
N ILE A 172 17.89 10.46 -4.63
CA ILE A 172 18.02 10.47 -6.10
C ILE A 172 17.48 11.78 -6.67
N ALA A 173 16.25 12.18 -6.32
CA ALA A 173 15.66 13.43 -6.80
C ALA A 173 16.52 14.66 -6.41
N GLY A 174 17.09 14.66 -5.21
CA GLY A 174 17.99 15.71 -4.74
C GLY A 174 19.30 15.78 -5.53
N THR A 175 19.91 14.64 -5.87
CA THR A 175 21.11 14.60 -6.70
C THR A 175 20.84 15.06 -8.13
N GLU A 176 19.70 14.69 -8.71
CA GLU A 176 19.28 15.13 -10.04
C GLU A 176 19.02 16.64 -10.07
N LEU A 177 18.32 17.20 -9.07
CA LEU A 177 18.12 18.65 -8.96
C LEU A 177 19.42 19.44 -8.74
N TYR A 178 20.36 18.87 -7.97
CA TYR A 178 21.67 19.48 -7.79
C TYR A 178 22.47 19.50 -9.12
N ALA A 179 22.41 18.40 -9.87
CA ALA A 179 23.09 18.26 -11.17
C ALA A 179 22.61 19.27 -12.23
N LEU A 180 21.38 19.81 -12.11
CA LEU A 180 20.90 20.90 -12.96
C LEU A 180 21.69 22.20 -12.79
N ARG A 181 22.35 22.40 -11.65
CA ARG A 181 23.09 23.62 -11.32
C ARG A 181 24.60 23.45 -11.44
N GLN A 182 25.10 22.29 -11.06
CA GLN A 182 26.52 21.98 -11.05
C GLN A 182 26.76 20.51 -11.31
N PRO A 183 27.75 20.13 -12.17
CA PRO A 183 28.12 18.74 -12.36
C PRO A 183 28.59 18.16 -11.03
N LEU A 184 28.15 16.92 -10.74
CA LEU A 184 28.59 16.21 -9.55
C LEU A 184 30.07 15.82 -9.67
N PRO A 185 30.88 15.99 -8.62
CA PRO A 185 32.29 15.66 -8.67
C PRO A 185 32.52 14.17 -8.90
N GLU A 186 33.31 13.80 -9.91
CA GLU A 186 33.63 12.41 -10.25
C GLU A 186 34.31 11.64 -9.10
N TRP A 187 35.09 12.35 -8.27
CA TRP A 187 35.83 11.74 -7.14
C TRP A 187 34.91 11.22 -6.02
N LEU A 188 33.65 11.63 -5.98
CA LEU A 188 32.68 11.15 -4.99
C LEU A 188 32.28 9.67 -5.20
N GLY A 189 32.65 9.06 -6.33
CA GLY A 189 32.31 7.65 -6.63
C GLY A 189 30.81 7.38 -6.54
N LEU A 190 29.97 8.38 -6.81
CA LEU A 190 28.51 8.31 -6.63
C LEU A 190 27.88 7.15 -7.39
N ALA A 191 28.40 6.83 -8.57
CA ALA A 191 27.93 5.71 -9.37
C ALA A 191 28.06 4.38 -8.60
N LEU A 192 29.22 4.12 -7.98
CA LEU A 192 29.47 2.91 -7.20
C LEU A 192 28.62 2.89 -5.91
N VAL A 193 28.48 4.03 -5.23
CA VAL A 193 27.61 4.15 -4.04
C VAL A 193 26.14 3.89 -4.41
N GLN A 194 25.68 4.41 -5.54
CA GLN A 194 24.33 4.22 -6.04
C GLN A 194 24.08 2.75 -6.42
N SER A 195 24.99 2.11 -7.15
CA SER A 195 24.85 0.70 -7.53
C SER A 195 24.91 -0.25 -6.34
N LEU A 196 25.77 0.05 -5.35
CA LEU A 196 25.83 -0.70 -4.08
C LEU A 196 24.53 -0.55 -3.29
N ALA A 197 24.02 0.66 -3.14
CA ALA A 197 22.74 0.91 -2.48
C ALA A 197 21.59 0.19 -3.19
N LEU A 198 21.56 0.24 -4.52
CA LEU A 198 20.56 -0.47 -5.33
C LEU A 198 20.67 -1.99 -5.12
N ALA A 199 21.85 -2.56 -5.12
CA ALA A 199 22.08 -4.00 -4.91
C ALA A 199 21.62 -4.44 -3.52
N ILE A 200 21.98 -3.69 -2.47
CA ILE A 200 21.58 -3.97 -1.08
C ILE A 200 20.06 -3.90 -0.93
N LEU A 201 19.42 -2.86 -1.45
CA LEU A 201 17.97 -2.70 -1.38
C LEU A 201 17.23 -3.78 -2.17
N SER A 202 17.74 -4.14 -3.35
CA SER A 202 17.18 -5.21 -4.18
C SER A 202 17.29 -6.57 -3.48
N LEU A 203 18.43 -6.85 -2.84
CA LEU A 203 18.62 -8.05 -2.05
C LEU A 203 17.69 -8.09 -0.85
N ALA A 204 17.62 -7.01 -0.08
CA ALA A 204 16.71 -6.88 1.06
C ALA A 204 15.25 -7.09 0.65
N PHE A 205 14.82 -6.50 -0.47
CA PHE A 205 13.48 -6.64 -1.00
C PHE A 205 13.19 -8.07 -1.49
N ALA A 206 14.15 -8.72 -2.17
CA ALA A 206 14.04 -10.10 -2.63
C ALA A 206 13.96 -11.10 -1.45
N LEU A 207 14.85 -10.98 -0.46
CA LEU A 207 14.82 -11.81 0.74
C LEU A 207 13.49 -11.65 1.47
N TRP A 208 13.05 -10.42 1.58
CA TRP A 208 11.83 -10.12 2.30
C TRP A 208 10.57 -10.62 1.58
N THR A 209 10.42 -10.37 0.27
CA THR A 209 9.29 -10.91 -0.52
C THR A 209 9.23 -12.44 -0.44
N SER A 210 10.39 -13.11 -0.36
CA SER A 210 10.49 -14.55 -0.20
C SER A 210 10.05 -15.02 1.20
N ALA A 211 10.41 -14.27 2.26
CA ALA A 211 10.12 -14.64 3.65
C ALA A 211 8.65 -14.38 4.04
N VAL A 212 8.06 -13.27 3.58
CA VAL A 212 6.74 -12.78 4.04
C VAL A 212 5.62 -13.18 3.09
N ARG A 213 5.90 -13.92 2.03
CA ARG A 213 4.98 -14.31 0.96
C ARG A 213 3.64 -14.87 1.44
N ARG A 214 3.62 -15.68 2.51
CA ARG A 214 2.38 -16.31 3.02
C ARG A 214 1.45 -15.32 3.74
N GLU A 215 1.99 -14.34 4.43
CA GLU A 215 1.20 -13.43 5.27
C GLU A 215 0.66 -12.20 4.51
N LEU A 216 1.45 -11.68 3.55
CA LEU A 216 1.05 -10.51 2.75
C LEU A 216 -0.01 -10.82 1.71
N PHE A 217 0.04 -12.03 1.17
CA PHE A 217 -0.67 -12.38 -0.05
C PHE A 217 -1.99 -13.12 0.19
N VAL A 218 -2.41 -13.29 1.44
CA VAL A 218 -3.77 -13.78 1.72
C VAL A 218 -4.74 -12.60 1.60
N PRO A 219 -5.81 -12.72 0.77
CA PRO A 219 -6.80 -11.66 0.60
C PRO A 219 -7.39 -11.22 1.94
N ALA A 220 -7.58 -9.90 2.11
CA ALA A 220 -8.25 -9.33 3.29
C ALA A 220 -9.70 -9.82 3.44
N ARG A 221 -10.29 -10.36 2.37
CA ARG A 221 -11.65 -10.93 2.32
C ARG A 221 -11.77 -12.35 2.86
N SER A 222 -10.69 -13.00 3.30
CA SER A 222 -10.84 -14.26 4.04
C SER A 222 -11.61 -13.98 5.32
N ALA A 223 -12.69 -14.73 5.56
CA ALA A 223 -13.43 -14.67 6.81
C ALA A 223 -12.46 -14.74 7.99
N PRO A 224 -12.71 -13.99 9.07
CA PRO A 224 -11.88 -14.04 10.25
C PRO A 224 -11.67 -15.49 10.67
N GLN A 225 -10.41 -15.94 10.77
CA GLN A 225 -10.09 -17.28 11.24
C GLN A 225 -9.46 -17.18 12.62
N PRO A 226 -10.25 -17.33 13.70
CA PRO A 226 -9.74 -17.35 15.06
C PRO A 226 -8.74 -18.50 15.25
N ARG A 227 -7.63 -18.22 15.92
CA ARG A 227 -6.61 -19.19 16.32
C ARG A 227 -6.45 -19.13 17.84
N THR A 228 -7.53 -19.41 18.53
CA THR A 228 -7.59 -19.33 20.00
C THR A 228 -6.71 -20.33 20.71
N ASP A 229 -6.33 -21.41 20.01
CA ASP A 229 -5.35 -22.42 20.42
C ASP A 229 -3.92 -21.85 20.61
N GLU A 230 -3.63 -20.72 19.98
CA GLU A 230 -2.35 -20.00 20.15
C GLU A 230 -2.34 -19.00 21.34
N LEU A 231 -3.46 -18.88 22.09
CA LEU A 231 -3.62 -17.97 23.22
C LEU A 231 -3.40 -18.67 24.54
N GLY A 232 -2.66 -18.03 25.46
CA GLY A 232 -2.49 -18.50 26.82
C GLY A 232 -3.72 -18.22 27.71
N PRO A 233 -3.82 -18.83 28.93
CA PRO A 233 -4.98 -18.67 29.80
C PRO A 233 -5.31 -17.21 30.15
N ALA A 234 -4.29 -16.38 30.40
CA ALA A 234 -4.48 -14.95 30.68
C ALA A 234 -5.04 -14.20 29.45
N GLU A 235 -4.58 -14.54 28.24
CA GLU A 235 -5.07 -13.94 27.01
C GLU A 235 -6.51 -14.36 26.69
N LEU A 236 -6.91 -15.56 27.07
CA LEU A 236 -8.31 -16.02 26.93
C LEU A 236 -9.25 -15.21 27.84
N LEU A 237 -8.83 -14.90 29.06
CA LEU A 237 -9.60 -14.02 29.94
C LEU A 237 -9.71 -12.59 29.38
N GLU A 238 -8.61 -12.04 28.86
CA GLU A 238 -8.61 -10.74 28.18
C GLU A 238 -9.51 -10.74 26.94
N LEU A 239 -9.53 -11.85 26.17
CA LEU A 239 -10.43 -12.04 25.03
C LEU A 239 -11.90 -12.04 25.44
N GLN A 240 -12.23 -12.64 26.57
CA GLN A 240 -13.60 -12.57 27.11
C GLN A 240 -14.01 -11.14 27.49
N ARG A 241 -13.10 -10.36 28.11
CA ARG A 241 -13.35 -8.94 28.37
C ARG A 241 -13.61 -8.15 27.08
N LEU A 242 -12.80 -8.40 26.04
CA LEU A 242 -13.01 -7.79 24.72
C LEU A 242 -14.37 -8.16 24.14
N ARG A 243 -14.75 -9.44 24.17
CA ARG A 243 -16.07 -9.90 23.69
C ARG A 243 -17.23 -9.25 24.45
N THR A 244 -17.10 -9.12 25.76
CA THR A 244 -18.09 -8.42 26.59
C THR A 244 -18.18 -6.93 26.23
N ALA A 245 -17.05 -6.26 25.95
CA ALA A 245 -17.07 -4.88 25.50
C ALA A 245 -17.73 -4.73 24.11
N ILE A 246 -17.46 -5.66 23.20
CA ILE A 246 -18.11 -5.72 21.88
C ILE A 246 -19.63 -5.85 22.03
N SER A 247 -20.10 -6.78 22.86
CA SER A 247 -21.55 -7.00 23.06
C SER A 247 -22.25 -5.79 23.70
N ARG A 248 -21.49 -4.92 24.41
CA ARG A 248 -21.98 -3.64 24.96
C ARG A 248 -21.96 -2.50 23.94
N GLY A 249 -21.55 -2.74 22.69
CA GLY A 249 -21.59 -1.76 21.63
C GLY A 249 -20.36 -0.85 21.53
N ILE A 250 -19.25 -1.19 22.17
CA ILE A 250 -18.02 -0.37 22.15
C ILE A 250 -17.54 -0.05 20.73
N CYS A 251 -17.78 -0.95 19.76
CA CYS A 251 -17.42 -0.76 18.36
C CYS A 251 -18.17 0.41 17.68
N PHE A 252 -19.26 0.89 18.26
CA PHE A 252 -20.10 1.97 17.74
C PHE A 252 -19.67 3.35 18.25
N GLU A 253 -18.69 3.43 19.14
CA GLU A 253 -18.15 4.71 19.58
C GLU A 253 -17.50 5.46 18.40
N PRO A 254 -17.80 6.77 18.25
CA PRO A 254 -17.15 7.60 17.24
C PRO A 254 -15.63 7.65 17.46
N GLU A 255 -14.88 7.66 16.36
CA GLU A 255 -13.40 7.80 16.36
C GLU A 255 -12.66 6.79 17.26
N LEU A 256 -13.26 5.65 17.57
CA LEU A 256 -12.63 4.63 18.40
C LEU A 256 -11.29 4.19 17.78
N SER A 257 -10.20 4.43 18.51
CA SER A 257 -8.86 3.95 18.16
C SER A 257 -8.51 2.68 18.92
N LEU A 258 -7.54 1.91 18.41
CA LEU A 258 -7.05 0.72 19.12
C LEU A 258 -6.50 1.07 20.52
N ALA A 259 -5.80 2.20 20.65
CA ALA A 259 -5.29 2.68 21.93
C ALA A 259 -6.41 3.09 22.89
N ALA A 260 -7.51 3.68 22.39
CA ALA A 260 -8.68 4.01 23.19
C ALA A 260 -9.36 2.74 23.71
N LEU A 261 -9.61 1.78 22.80
CA LEU A 261 -10.19 0.48 23.16
C LEU A 261 -9.32 -0.26 24.19
N ALA A 262 -7.99 -0.29 24.00
CA ALA A 262 -7.06 -0.93 24.93
C ALA A 262 -7.16 -0.34 26.35
N ARG A 263 -7.25 0.98 26.46
CA ARG A 263 -7.44 1.69 27.75
C ARG A 263 -8.78 1.35 28.39
N GLN A 264 -9.87 1.33 27.61
CA GLN A 264 -11.21 1.07 28.15
C GLN A 264 -11.36 -0.34 28.69
N ILE A 265 -10.73 -1.35 28.06
CA ILE A 265 -10.81 -2.75 28.54
C ILE A 265 -9.68 -3.11 29.52
N GLY A 266 -8.75 -2.19 29.81
CA GLY A 266 -7.64 -2.43 30.72
C GLY A 266 -6.60 -3.43 30.23
N VAL A 267 -6.34 -3.46 28.91
CA VAL A 267 -5.39 -4.39 28.28
C VAL A 267 -4.31 -3.58 27.54
N PRO A 268 -3.02 -3.94 27.63
CA PRO A 268 -1.97 -3.29 26.86
C PRO A 268 -2.23 -3.37 25.36
N GLU A 269 -1.95 -2.28 24.61
CA GLU A 269 -2.24 -2.19 23.17
C GLU A 269 -1.65 -3.35 22.37
N HIS A 270 -0.41 -3.77 22.66
CA HIS A 270 0.24 -4.88 21.95
C HIS A 270 -0.47 -6.22 22.18
N ARG A 271 -1.03 -6.44 23.39
CA ARG A 271 -1.85 -7.63 23.65
C ARG A 271 -3.20 -7.54 22.96
N LEU A 272 -3.86 -6.37 22.99
CA LEU A 272 -5.12 -6.19 22.27
C LEU A 272 -4.96 -6.44 20.78
N ARG A 273 -3.86 -6.00 20.14
CA ARG A 273 -3.52 -6.35 18.75
C ARG A 273 -3.54 -7.86 18.54
N ARG A 274 -2.85 -8.58 19.41
CA ARG A 274 -2.77 -10.05 19.33
C ARG A 274 -4.14 -10.71 19.52
N LEU A 275 -4.95 -10.24 20.47
CA LEU A 275 -6.29 -10.76 20.73
C LEU A 275 -7.22 -10.57 19.53
N ILE A 276 -7.25 -9.37 18.93
CA ILE A 276 -8.08 -9.11 17.75
C ILE A 276 -7.55 -9.91 16.54
N ASN A 277 -6.23 -10.02 16.38
CA ASN A 277 -5.65 -10.77 15.27
C ASN A 277 -5.81 -12.28 15.44
N LYS A 278 -5.30 -12.88 16.55
CA LYS A 278 -5.32 -14.32 16.76
C LYS A 278 -6.63 -14.81 17.35
N GLY A 279 -7.17 -14.08 18.33
CA GLY A 279 -8.39 -14.48 19.03
C GLY A 279 -9.67 -14.30 18.21
N LEU A 280 -9.74 -13.23 17.39
CA LEU A 280 -10.90 -12.94 16.54
C LEU A 280 -10.62 -13.06 15.03
N GLY A 281 -9.36 -13.21 14.60
CA GLY A 281 -8.98 -13.45 13.22
C GLY A 281 -8.89 -12.22 12.32
N TYR A 282 -9.05 -11.01 12.86
CA TYR A 282 -8.95 -9.79 12.06
C TYR A 282 -7.50 -9.35 11.84
N ARG A 283 -7.19 -8.88 10.64
CA ARG A 283 -5.85 -8.45 10.24
C ARG A 283 -5.58 -6.98 10.49
N ASN A 284 -6.62 -6.16 10.47
CA ASN A 284 -6.52 -4.74 10.79
C ASN A 284 -7.71 -4.29 11.62
N PHE A 285 -7.52 -3.21 12.39
CA PHE A 285 -8.51 -2.69 13.32
C PHE A 285 -9.72 -2.08 12.60
N ALA A 286 -9.51 -1.48 11.43
CA ALA A 286 -10.61 -0.93 10.64
C ALA A 286 -11.55 -2.05 10.12
N ALA A 287 -10.99 -3.19 9.69
CA ALA A 287 -11.79 -4.36 9.30
C ALA A 287 -12.59 -4.91 10.49
N PHE A 288 -11.96 -4.99 11.67
CA PHE A 288 -12.64 -5.38 12.91
C PHE A 288 -13.83 -4.46 13.23
N LEU A 289 -13.63 -3.14 13.22
CA LEU A 289 -14.71 -2.19 13.48
C LEU A 289 -15.80 -2.26 12.41
N ASN A 290 -15.41 -2.27 11.13
CA ASN A 290 -16.36 -2.27 10.02
C ASN A 290 -17.23 -3.52 10.01
N ASP A 291 -16.68 -4.70 10.33
CA ASP A 291 -17.47 -5.92 10.39
C ASP A 291 -18.59 -5.84 11.42
N HIS A 292 -18.29 -5.37 12.64
CA HIS A 292 -19.30 -5.17 13.69
C HIS A 292 -20.31 -4.09 13.33
N ARG A 293 -19.84 -2.93 12.82
CA ARG A 293 -20.69 -1.80 12.43
C ARG A 293 -21.62 -2.14 11.28
N ILE A 294 -21.12 -2.83 10.26
CA ILE A 294 -21.94 -3.20 9.10
C ILE A 294 -22.89 -4.35 9.44
N THR A 295 -22.50 -5.25 10.31
CA THR A 295 -23.43 -6.29 10.81
C THR A 295 -24.63 -5.66 11.50
N GLU A 296 -24.41 -4.69 12.38
CA GLU A 296 -25.47 -3.92 13.03
C GLU A 296 -26.28 -3.09 12.03
N ALA A 297 -25.59 -2.42 11.06
CA ALA A 297 -26.26 -1.67 10.01
C ALA A 297 -27.25 -2.55 9.19
N ARG A 298 -26.83 -3.78 8.88
CA ARG A 298 -27.69 -4.74 8.16
C ARG A 298 -28.94 -5.08 8.95
N GLN A 299 -28.84 -5.25 10.25
CA GLN A 299 -29.99 -5.53 11.12
C GLN A 299 -30.96 -4.34 11.13
N ARG A 300 -30.45 -3.11 11.36
CA ARG A 300 -31.29 -1.88 11.35
C ARG A 300 -31.94 -1.61 9.99
N LEU A 301 -31.21 -1.82 8.91
CA LEU A 301 -31.73 -1.62 7.55
C LEU A 301 -32.77 -2.67 7.14
N ALA A 302 -32.72 -3.86 7.71
CA ALA A 302 -33.69 -4.92 7.45
C ALA A 302 -34.92 -4.87 8.36
N ASP A 303 -34.90 -4.07 9.43
CA ASP A 303 -36.00 -3.95 10.39
C ASP A 303 -37.15 -3.09 9.81
N PRO A 304 -38.35 -3.64 9.61
CA PRO A 304 -39.50 -2.88 9.15
C PRO A 304 -39.87 -1.71 10.07
N GLN A 305 -39.62 -1.82 11.37
CA GLN A 305 -39.91 -0.76 12.34
C GLN A 305 -38.97 0.44 12.14
N GLN A 306 -37.77 0.23 11.62
CA GLN A 306 -36.78 1.24 11.31
C GLN A 306 -36.72 1.63 9.82
N ALA A 307 -37.73 1.23 9.03
CA ALA A 307 -37.75 1.48 7.58
C ALA A 307 -37.63 2.96 7.18
N ARG A 308 -38.12 3.87 8.06
CA ARG A 308 -38.08 5.33 7.86
C ARG A 308 -36.82 6.01 8.41
N GLU A 309 -35.96 5.29 9.14
CA GLU A 309 -34.73 5.85 9.68
C GLU A 309 -33.78 6.23 8.53
N GLN A 310 -33.25 7.46 8.58
CA GLN A 310 -32.31 7.90 7.54
C GLN A 310 -31.02 7.07 7.58
N ILE A 311 -30.51 6.69 6.40
CA ILE A 311 -29.24 5.94 6.30
C ILE A 311 -28.09 6.73 6.95
N ALA A 312 -28.13 8.07 6.87
CA ALA A 312 -27.18 8.94 7.54
C ALA A 312 -27.20 8.78 9.07
N SER A 313 -28.39 8.72 9.67
CA SER A 313 -28.57 8.54 11.12
C SER A 313 -28.02 7.19 11.58
N ILE A 314 -28.32 6.13 10.81
CA ILE A 314 -27.73 4.80 11.06
C ILE A 314 -26.21 4.86 11.02
N ALA A 315 -25.62 5.46 9.97
CA ALA A 315 -24.17 5.55 9.83
C ALA A 315 -23.51 6.30 10.99
N PHE A 316 -24.06 7.44 11.38
CA PHE A 316 -23.53 8.24 12.51
C PHE A 316 -23.73 7.53 13.84
N GLY A 317 -24.88 6.89 14.08
CA GLY A 317 -25.16 6.09 15.27
C GLY A 317 -24.26 4.87 15.41
N LEU A 318 -23.64 4.41 14.33
CA LEU A 318 -22.65 3.34 14.30
C LEU A 318 -21.20 3.86 14.36
N GLY A 319 -21.00 5.14 14.64
CA GLY A 319 -19.69 5.73 14.86
C GLY A 319 -18.90 6.09 13.61
N TYR A 320 -19.55 6.23 12.45
CA TYR A 320 -18.91 6.79 11.24
C TYR A 320 -18.94 8.31 11.28
N ALA A 321 -17.82 8.95 10.95
CA ALA A 321 -17.71 10.41 10.89
C ALA A 321 -18.39 11.01 9.64
N SER A 322 -18.66 10.20 8.60
CA SER A 322 -19.38 10.63 7.39
C SER A 322 -19.93 9.44 6.62
N LEU A 323 -20.85 9.71 5.68
CA LEU A 323 -21.47 8.67 4.84
C LEU A 323 -20.52 7.98 3.86
N ALA A 324 -19.46 8.66 3.41
CA ALA A 324 -18.59 8.10 2.39
C ALA A 324 -17.79 6.86 2.87
N PRO A 325 -17.17 6.83 4.06
CA PRO A 325 -16.58 5.62 4.64
C PRO A 325 -17.63 4.51 4.90
N PHE A 326 -18.80 4.86 5.41
CA PHE A 326 -19.89 3.92 5.64
C PHE A 326 -20.33 3.22 4.35
N ASN A 327 -20.67 3.97 3.31
CA ASN A 327 -21.11 3.42 2.03
C ASN A 327 -20.06 2.52 1.39
N ARG A 328 -18.75 2.86 1.51
CA ARG A 328 -17.66 2.01 1.04
C ARG A 328 -17.61 0.70 1.82
N ALA A 329 -17.55 0.78 3.15
CA ALA A 329 -17.47 -0.40 4.00
C ALA A 329 -18.70 -1.31 3.82
N PHE A 330 -19.89 -0.73 3.70
CA PHE A 330 -21.12 -1.48 3.48
C PHE A 330 -21.08 -2.23 2.14
N ARG A 331 -20.72 -1.54 1.04
CA ARG A 331 -20.59 -2.16 -0.28
C ARG A 331 -19.48 -3.23 -0.33
N ASP A 332 -18.36 -2.97 0.33
CA ASP A 332 -17.24 -3.91 0.36
C ASP A 332 -17.62 -5.23 1.07
N LEU A 333 -18.46 -5.16 2.12
CA LEU A 333 -18.87 -6.32 2.90
C LEU A 333 -20.15 -7.00 2.37
N THR A 334 -21.06 -6.26 1.76
CA THR A 334 -22.37 -6.79 1.33
C THR A 334 -22.51 -6.94 -0.18
N GLY A 335 -21.67 -6.29 -0.98
CA GLY A 335 -21.73 -6.25 -2.44
C GLY A 335 -22.72 -5.23 -3.01
N VAL A 336 -23.60 -4.63 -2.19
CA VAL A 336 -24.67 -3.71 -2.60
C VAL A 336 -24.64 -2.40 -1.80
N THR A 337 -25.37 -1.39 -2.25
CA THR A 337 -25.49 -0.15 -1.47
C THR A 337 -26.43 -0.32 -0.27
N PRO A 338 -26.30 0.52 0.79
CA PRO A 338 -27.24 0.47 1.92
C PRO A 338 -28.70 0.66 1.50
N THR A 339 -28.96 1.52 0.51
CA THR A 339 -30.30 1.79 -0.04
C THR A 339 -30.87 0.55 -0.72
N ASP A 340 -30.09 -0.08 -1.60
CA ASP A 340 -30.51 -1.31 -2.30
C ASP A 340 -30.73 -2.47 -1.33
N TYR A 341 -29.86 -2.59 -0.32
CA TYR A 341 -29.98 -3.60 0.72
C TYR A 341 -31.29 -3.46 1.49
N ARG A 342 -31.65 -2.23 1.93
CA ARG A 342 -32.92 -1.93 2.61
C ARG A 342 -34.09 -2.31 1.75
N ALA A 343 -34.12 -1.88 0.50
CA ALA A 343 -35.21 -2.17 -0.43
C ALA A 343 -35.43 -3.68 -0.59
N GLN A 344 -34.35 -4.43 -0.78
CA GLN A 344 -34.39 -5.89 -0.92
C GLN A 344 -34.83 -6.58 0.37
N ALA A 345 -34.36 -6.15 1.53
CA ALA A 345 -34.69 -6.75 2.82
C ALA A 345 -36.17 -6.55 3.18
N LEU A 346 -36.70 -5.34 3.00
CA LEU A 346 -38.09 -5.04 3.29
C LEU A 346 -39.05 -5.73 2.31
N ALA A 347 -38.68 -5.86 1.02
CA ALA A 347 -39.46 -6.59 0.04
C ALA A 347 -39.60 -8.09 0.41
N ARG A 348 -38.54 -8.70 0.93
CA ARG A 348 -38.58 -10.09 1.41
C ARG A 348 -39.50 -10.24 2.62
N HIS A 349 -39.52 -9.29 3.54
CA HIS A 349 -40.41 -9.30 4.70
C HIS A 349 -41.88 -9.25 4.29
N VAL A 350 -42.23 -8.42 3.31
CA VAL A 350 -43.61 -8.35 2.78
C VAL A 350 -44.01 -9.67 2.11
N ALA A 351 -43.10 -10.29 1.36
CA ALA A 351 -43.36 -11.55 0.69
C ALA A 351 -43.55 -12.72 1.67
N SER A 352 -42.80 -12.74 2.78
CA SER A 352 -42.90 -13.80 3.81
C SER A 352 -44.06 -13.60 4.78
N GLY A 353 -44.59 -12.39 4.93
CA GLY A 353 -45.76 -12.08 5.77
C GLY A 353 -47.11 -12.33 5.09
N ASN A 354 -47.13 -12.60 3.76
CA ASN A 354 -48.35 -12.93 2.97
C ASN A 354 -48.51 -14.45 2.71
N SER A 355 -47.68 -15.28 3.31
CA SER A 355 -47.80 -16.76 3.28
C SER A 355 -48.24 -17.28 4.63
#